data_53d8f03d88d6906f009947ef9853906f
#
_entry.id   53d8f03d88d6906f009947ef9853906f
#
_cell.length_a   1.000
_cell.length_b   1.000
_cell.length_c   1.000
_cell.angle_alpha   90.00
_cell.angle_beta   90.00
_cell.angle_gamma   90.00
#
_symmetry.space_group_name_H-M   'P 1'
#
loop_
_entity.id
_entity.type
_entity.pdbx_description
1 polymer ?
#
loop_
_entity_poly.entity_id
_entity_poly.type
_entity_poly.pdbx_seq_one_letter_code
_entity_poly.pdbx_strand_id
1 'polypeptide(L)'
;NRLELALCEIDWQFGSQQLLKNNRAKVGEIAAGTNPDNLALATALLVALNSESEPEAAIQYVATIGDNLETLQQAEELLEFAPAKTTANQNLQTVKLALISKVLGLPELQQADKAKLKANWRLKQATALIALKQNQQASQTLAELEKKYPRNAEIQMQLARALTGEFEESSPEIPLKKWRQIATRLKKNTPNWYEAKYQVARLLFKSGDRASAAKLLKYMKAIPPGWDQSKLKLQFESLLQKSTQQ
;
A
#
# COMPACT_ATOMS: atom_id res chain seq x y z
N ASN A 1 23.48 -2.44 -23.57
CA ASN A 1 22.12 -1.92 -23.19
C ASN A 1 21.50 -2.66 -21.99
N ARG A 2 21.51 -4.04 -21.91
CA ARG A 2 20.95 -4.76 -20.75
C ARG A 2 21.71 -4.45 -19.47
N LEU A 3 23.04 -4.39 -19.52
CA LEU A 3 23.89 -3.99 -18.38
C LEU A 3 23.61 -2.55 -17.95
N GLU A 4 23.40 -1.66 -18.88
CA GLU A 4 23.08 -0.25 -18.61
C GLU A 4 21.69 -0.11 -17.95
N LEU A 5 20.69 -0.89 -18.37
CA LEU A 5 19.39 -0.94 -17.70
C LEU A 5 19.49 -1.48 -16.29
N ALA A 6 20.29 -2.54 -16.07
CA ALA A 6 20.52 -3.08 -14.73
C ALA A 6 21.20 -2.06 -13.80
N LEU A 7 22.15 -1.25 -14.32
CA LEU A 7 22.75 -0.16 -13.56
C LEU A 7 21.71 0.93 -13.24
N CYS A 8 20.84 1.29 -14.17
CA CYS A 8 19.75 2.24 -13.93
C CYS A 8 18.75 1.72 -12.88
N GLU A 9 18.49 0.40 -12.85
CA GLU A 9 17.66 -0.23 -11.81
C GLU A 9 18.30 -0.14 -10.42
N ILE A 10 19.61 -0.39 -10.32
CA ILE A 10 20.37 -0.23 -9.08
C ILE A 10 20.34 1.23 -8.63
N ASP A 11 20.55 2.17 -9.54
CA ASP A 11 20.49 3.59 -9.25
C ASP A 11 19.08 4.03 -8.81
N TRP A 12 18.03 3.43 -9.35
CA TRP A 12 16.66 3.65 -8.90
C TRP A 12 16.45 3.22 -7.44
N GLN A 13 16.98 2.07 -7.07
CA GLN A 13 16.83 1.54 -5.72
C GLN A 13 17.67 2.29 -4.67
N PHE A 14 18.87 2.73 -5.03
CA PHE A 14 19.89 3.23 -4.10
C PHE A 14 20.48 4.61 -4.47
N GLY A 15 20.11 5.16 -5.60
CA GLY A 15 20.75 6.34 -6.18
C GLY A 15 20.23 7.68 -5.66
N SER A 16 20.96 8.75 -6.02
CA SER A 16 20.56 10.12 -5.77
C SER A 16 19.60 10.64 -6.83
N GLN A 17 18.84 11.71 -6.53
CA GLN A 17 17.95 12.35 -7.51
C GLN A 17 18.66 12.81 -8.79
N GLN A 18 19.95 13.19 -8.70
CA GLN A 18 20.72 13.59 -9.87
C GLN A 18 21.01 12.41 -10.79
N LEU A 19 21.34 11.23 -10.23
CA LEU A 19 21.52 10.01 -11.01
C LEU A 19 20.22 9.60 -11.70
N LEU A 20 19.08 9.73 -11.01
CA LEU A 20 17.76 9.43 -11.58
C LEU A 20 17.43 10.32 -12.80
N LYS A 21 17.77 11.61 -12.76
CA LYS A 21 17.59 12.50 -13.92
C LYS A 21 18.43 12.08 -15.12
N ASN A 22 19.70 11.74 -14.88
CA ASN A 22 20.61 11.30 -15.95
C ASN A 22 20.12 9.97 -16.56
N ASN A 23 19.61 9.08 -15.72
CA ASN A 23 19.12 7.78 -16.16
C ASN A 23 17.85 7.88 -17.02
N ARG A 24 16.99 8.88 -16.81
CA ARG A 24 15.79 9.07 -17.66
C ARG A 24 16.14 9.22 -19.14
N ALA A 25 17.06 10.12 -19.47
CA ALA A 25 17.47 10.35 -20.86
C ALA A 25 18.03 9.06 -21.47
N LYS A 26 18.93 8.39 -20.74
CA LYS A 26 19.57 7.15 -21.17
C LYS A 26 18.58 6.00 -21.36
N VAL A 27 17.66 5.81 -20.41
CA VAL A 27 16.61 4.79 -20.52
C VAL A 27 15.64 5.11 -21.65
N GLY A 28 15.32 6.40 -21.86
CA GLY A 28 14.53 6.87 -23.00
C GLY A 28 15.16 6.54 -24.35
N GLU A 29 16.47 6.74 -24.49
CA GLU A 29 17.21 6.35 -25.71
C GLU A 29 17.19 4.84 -25.95
N ILE A 30 17.33 4.03 -24.88
CA ILE A 30 17.24 2.57 -24.98
C ILE A 30 15.83 2.12 -25.33
N ALA A 31 14.79 2.76 -24.79
CA ALA A 31 13.40 2.48 -25.09
C ALA A 31 13.03 2.85 -26.54
N ALA A 32 13.65 3.86 -27.11
CA ALA A 32 13.49 4.22 -28.52
C ALA A 32 14.20 3.24 -29.49
N GLY A 33 15.03 2.34 -28.97
CA GLY A 33 15.73 1.32 -29.74
C GLY A 33 14.80 0.18 -30.16
N THR A 34 15.26 -0.64 -31.11
CA THR A 34 14.45 -1.68 -31.76
C THR A 34 14.52 -3.06 -31.12
N ASN A 35 15.25 -3.24 -30.01
CA ASN A 35 15.37 -4.56 -29.34
C ASN A 35 14.19 -4.78 -28.37
N PRO A 36 13.26 -5.71 -28.66
CA PRO A 36 12.06 -5.94 -27.85
C PRO A 36 12.36 -6.39 -26.41
N ASP A 37 13.44 -7.14 -26.18
CA ASP A 37 13.80 -7.63 -24.84
C ASP A 37 14.25 -6.48 -23.91
N ASN A 38 14.86 -5.45 -24.48
CA ASN A 38 15.26 -4.26 -23.74
C ASN A 38 14.12 -3.25 -23.60
N LEU A 39 13.21 -3.22 -24.57
CA LEU A 39 12.09 -2.27 -24.59
C LEU A 39 11.19 -2.45 -23.36
N ALA A 40 10.87 -3.67 -23.02
CA ALA A 40 10.00 -3.98 -21.88
C ALA A 40 10.57 -3.45 -20.56
N LEU A 41 11.83 -3.79 -20.27
CA LEU A 41 12.52 -3.34 -19.06
C LEU A 41 12.75 -1.82 -19.07
N ALA A 42 13.15 -1.25 -20.20
CA ALA A 42 13.35 0.20 -20.33
C ALA A 42 12.04 0.96 -20.06
N THR A 43 10.91 0.48 -20.60
CA THR A 43 9.62 1.10 -20.37
C THR A 43 9.19 0.98 -18.91
N ALA A 44 9.43 -0.18 -18.27
CA ALA A 44 9.16 -0.37 -16.84
C ALA A 44 9.98 0.60 -15.98
N LEU A 45 11.26 0.81 -16.30
CA LEU A 45 12.11 1.80 -15.64
C LEU A 45 11.64 3.24 -15.87
N LEU A 46 11.16 3.58 -17.07
CA LEU A 46 10.59 4.90 -17.34
C LEU A 46 9.33 5.15 -16.52
N VAL A 47 8.49 4.15 -16.31
CA VAL A 47 7.36 4.24 -15.38
C VAL A 47 7.86 4.59 -13.97
N ALA A 48 8.85 3.86 -13.48
CA ALA A 48 9.38 4.09 -12.13
C ALA A 48 10.04 5.48 -12.01
N LEU A 49 10.93 5.83 -12.92
CA LEU A 49 11.70 7.09 -12.91
C LEU A 49 10.82 8.34 -13.03
N ASN A 50 9.67 8.25 -13.70
CA ASN A 50 8.74 9.37 -13.87
C ASN A 50 7.62 9.40 -12.82
N SER A 51 7.42 8.32 -12.06
CA SER A 51 6.27 8.16 -11.14
C SER A 51 6.12 9.28 -10.10
N GLU A 52 7.22 9.91 -9.69
CA GLU A 52 7.22 10.96 -8.68
C GLU A 52 7.03 12.36 -9.27
N SER A 53 7.79 12.69 -10.30
CA SER A 53 7.87 14.06 -10.82
C SER A 53 6.99 14.33 -12.04
N GLU A 54 6.70 13.31 -12.82
CA GLU A 54 5.94 13.38 -14.09
C GLU A 54 4.94 12.20 -14.18
N PRO A 55 3.94 12.15 -13.28
CA PRO A 55 3.04 11.00 -13.18
C PRO A 55 2.21 10.78 -14.47
N GLU A 56 1.87 11.83 -15.20
CA GLU A 56 1.17 11.73 -16.47
C GLU A 56 2.03 11.01 -17.52
N ALA A 57 3.32 11.35 -17.60
CA ALA A 57 4.26 10.66 -18.48
C ALA A 57 4.44 9.20 -18.07
N ALA A 58 4.55 8.92 -16.77
CA ALA A 58 4.61 7.55 -16.25
C ALA A 58 3.36 6.74 -16.63
N ILE A 59 2.17 7.32 -16.53
CA ILE A 59 0.91 6.67 -16.94
C ILE A 59 0.87 6.41 -18.46
N GLN A 60 1.39 7.33 -19.28
CA GLN A 60 1.54 7.10 -20.71
C GLN A 60 2.45 5.90 -21.01
N TYR A 61 3.59 5.80 -20.29
CA TYR A 61 4.46 4.62 -20.43
C TYR A 61 3.76 3.33 -19.98
N VAL A 62 2.97 3.36 -18.91
CA VAL A 62 2.13 2.21 -18.50
C VAL A 62 1.19 1.78 -19.65
N ALA A 63 0.60 2.73 -20.36
CA ALA A 63 -0.26 2.41 -21.50
C ALA A 63 0.49 1.73 -22.65
N THR A 64 1.76 2.10 -22.89
CA THR A 64 2.62 1.55 -23.95
C THR A 64 3.30 0.22 -23.59
N ILE A 65 3.44 -0.12 -22.31
CA ILE A 65 3.91 -1.45 -21.90
C ILE A 65 2.98 -2.50 -22.53
N GLY A 66 3.57 -3.48 -23.20
CA GLY A 66 2.81 -4.58 -23.81
C GLY A 66 1.92 -5.32 -22.78
N ASP A 67 0.91 -6.03 -23.27
CA ASP A 67 -0.03 -6.79 -22.43
C ASP A 67 0.59 -8.12 -21.96
N ASN A 68 1.83 -8.06 -21.50
CA ASN A 68 2.58 -9.17 -20.94
C ASN A 68 2.62 -9.03 -19.42
N LEU A 69 2.10 -10.04 -18.71
CA LEU A 69 2.00 -10.04 -17.26
C LEU A 69 3.37 -9.93 -16.59
N GLU A 70 4.40 -10.61 -17.11
CA GLU A 70 5.75 -10.60 -16.54
C GLU A 70 6.36 -9.19 -16.55
N THR A 71 6.25 -8.50 -17.70
CA THR A 71 6.74 -7.11 -17.81
C THR A 71 6.00 -6.16 -16.87
N LEU A 72 4.69 -6.32 -16.74
CA LEU A 72 3.88 -5.50 -15.83
C LEU A 72 4.20 -5.81 -14.37
N GLN A 73 4.53 -7.05 -14.02
CA GLN A 73 5.02 -7.43 -12.69
C GLN A 73 6.37 -6.80 -12.39
N GLN A 74 7.31 -6.82 -13.33
CA GLN A 74 8.61 -6.14 -13.18
C GLN A 74 8.45 -4.63 -12.96
N ALA A 75 7.56 -3.98 -13.70
CA ALA A 75 7.27 -2.56 -13.51
C ALA A 75 6.69 -2.28 -12.11
N GLU A 76 5.83 -3.15 -11.62
CA GLU A 76 5.24 -3.01 -10.27
C GLU A 76 6.29 -3.24 -9.18
N GLU A 77 7.16 -4.23 -9.33
CA GLU A 77 8.26 -4.47 -8.41
C GLU A 77 9.19 -3.25 -8.31
N LEU A 78 9.54 -2.62 -9.44
CA LEU A 78 10.31 -1.38 -9.43
C LEU A 78 9.61 -0.26 -8.65
N LEU A 79 8.30 -0.13 -8.76
CA LEU A 79 7.52 0.84 -7.99
C LEU A 79 7.45 0.51 -6.49
N GLU A 80 7.55 -0.77 -6.10
CA GLU A 80 7.60 -1.17 -4.68
C GLU A 80 8.93 -0.76 -4.03
N PHE A 81 10.03 -0.77 -4.76
CA PHE A 81 11.36 -0.33 -4.29
C PHE A 81 11.56 1.20 -4.31
N ALA A 82 10.53 1.97 -4.66
CA ALA A 82 10.62 3.41 -4.61
C ALA A 82 11.10 3.89 -3.22
N PRO A 83 12.02 4.87 -3.14
CA PRO A 83 12.55 5.37 -1.89
C PRO A 83 11.44 5.72 -0.89
N ALA A 84 11.66 5.45 0.41
CA ALA A 84 10.62 5.60 1.45
C ALA A 84 9.95 6.99 1.50
N LYS A 85 10.65 8.04 1.04
CA LYS A 85 10.10 9.39 0.91
C LYS A 85 9.04 9.52 -0.20
N THR A 86 9.11 8.64 -1.21
CA THR A 86 8.22 8.65 -2.37
C THR A 86 7.03 7.73 -2.20
N THR A 87 7.09 6.72 -1.32
CA THR A 87 5.99 5.76 -1.13
C THR A 87 4.70 6.40 -0.62
N ALA A 88 4.80 7.54 0.09
CA ALA A 88 3.65 8.34 0.51
C ALA A 88 3.20 9.36 -0.55
N ASN A 89 3.92 9.45 -1.68
CA ASN A 89 3.60 10.40 -2.73
C ASN A 89 2.34 9.96 -3.48
N GLN A 90 1.36 10.86 -3.59
CA GLN A 90 0.12 10.60 -4.33
C GLN A 90 0.39 10.25 -5.80
N ASN A 91 1.38 10.88 -6.43
CA ASN A 91 1.77 10.61 -7.81
C ASN A 91 2.16 9.13 -8.00
N LEU A 92 3.03 8.62 -7.13
CA LEU A 92 3.43 7.21 -7.15
C LEU A 92 2.22 6.27 -7.02
N GLN A 93 1.31 6.57 -6.11
CA GLN A 93 0.11 5.74 -5.92
C GLN A 93 -0.83 5.80 -7.12
N THR A 94 -0.93 6.94 -7.78
CA THR A 94 -1.71 7.10 -9.02
C THR A 94 -1.13 6.25 -10.15
N VAL A 95 0.20 6.26 -10.31
CA VAL A 95 0.90 5.43 -11.30
C VAL A 95 0.74 3.93 -10.98
N LYS A 96 0.90 3.54 -9.71
CA LYS A 96 0.63 2.17 -9.25
C LYS A 96 -0.79 1.74 -9.59
N LEU A 97 -1.78 2.59 -9.33
CA LEU A 97 -3.17 2.28 -9.63
C LEU A 97 -3.42 2.08 -11.13
N ALA A 98 -2.81 2.91 -11.98
CA ALA A 98 -2.89 2.75 -13.43
C ALA A 98 -2.30 1.41 -13.91
N LEU A 99 -1.09 1.08 -13.41
CA LEU A 99 -0.42 -0.18 -13.73
C LEU A 99 -1.25 -1.40 -13.27
N ILE A 100 -1.72 -1.38 -12.03
CA ILE A 100 -2.55 -2.46 -11.47
C ILE A 100 -3.85 -2.60 -12.27
N SER A 101 -4.47 -1.49 -12.68
CA SER A 101 -5.69 -1.52 -13.49
C SER A 101 -5.45 -2.17 -14.85
N LYS A 102 -4.30 -1.91 -15.48
CA LYS A 102 -3.90 -2.57 -16.73
C LYS A 102 -3.73 -4.07 -16.53
N VAL A 103 -3.03 -4.51 -15.47
CA VAL A 103 -2.87 -5.93 -15.13
C VAL A 103 -4.22 -6.60 -14.91
N LEU A 104 -5.12 -5.98 -14.16
CA LEU A 104 -6.45 -6.54 -13.90
C LEU A 104 -7.33 -6.63 -15.15
N GLY A 105 -7.02 -5.86 -16.20
CA GLY A 105 -7.66 -5.92 -17.51
C GLY A 105 -7.17 -7.07 -18.41
N LEU A 106 -6.04 -7.71 -18.10
CA LEU A 106 -5.46 -8.76 -18.94
C LEU A 106 -6.41 -9.97 -19.05
N PRO A 107 -6.65 -10.49 -20.28
CA PRO A 107 -7.49 -11.67 -20.50
C PRO A 107 -7.00 -12.90 -19.73
N GLU A 108 -5.70 -13.09 -19.62
CA GLU A 108 -5.12 -14.23 -18.89
C GLU A 108 -5.44 -14.22 -17.38
N LEU A 109 -5.62 -13.04 -16.78
CA LEU A 109 -6.00 -12.92 -15.39
C LEU A 109 -7.48 -13.25 -15.13
N GLN A 110 -8.27 -13.39 -16.18
CA GLN A 110 -9.69 -13.78 -16.08
C GLN A 110 -9.86 -15.30 -15.99
N GLN A 111 -8.80 -16.09 -16.23
CA GLN A 111 -8.81 -17.54 -16.17
C GLN A 111 -8.98 -18.03 -14.73
N ALA A 112 -9.67 -19.16 -14.54
CA ALA A 112 -10.01 -19.67 -13.20
C ALA A 112 -8.78 -20.07 -12.37
N ASP A 113 -7.73 -20.60 -12.99
CA ASP A 113 -6.47 -20.97 -12.35
C ASP A 113 -5.69 -19.74 -11.83
N LYS A 114 -5.95 -18.56 -12.34
CA LYS A 114 -5.35 -17.28 -11.92
C LYS A 114 -6.12 -16.57 -10.81
N ALA A 115 -7.18 -17.15 -10.27
CA ALA A 115 -8.04 -16.50 -9.27
C ALA A 115 -7.28 -15.97 -8.04
N LYS A 116 -6.27 -16.68 -7.55
CA LYS A 116 -5.43 -16.25 -6.42
C LYS A 116 -4.52 -15.07 -6.81
N LEU A 117 -3.94 -15.11 -8.00
CA LEU A 117 -3.12 -14.02 -8.53
C LEU A 117 -3.97 -12.76 -8.72
N LYS A 118 -5.15 -12.87 -9.33
CA LYS A 118 -6.11 -11.78 -9.47
C LYS A 118 -6.50 -11.19 -8.11
N ALA A 119 -6.69 -12.03 -7.09
CA ALA A 119 -7.00 -11.56 -5.74
C ALA A 119 -5.86 -10.73 -5.14
N ASN A 120 -4.60 -11.13 -5.35
CA ASN A 120 -3.44 -10.36 -4.90
C ASN A 120 -3.38 -9.00 -5.60
N TRP A 121 -3.62 -8.93 -6.89
CA TRP A 121 -3.66 -7.66 -7.64
C TRP A 121 -4.81 -6.76 -7.18
N ARG A 122 -5.98 -7.31 -6.89
CA ARG A 122 -7.10 -6.55 -6.30
C ARG A 122 -6.78 -6.03 -4.90
N LEU A 123 -6.02 -6.78 -4.10
CA LEU A 123 -5.54 -6.32 -2.80
C LEU A 123 -4.55 -5.14 -2.95
N LYS A 124 -3.60 -5.23 -3.89
CA LYS A 124 -2.70 -4.12 -4.23
C LYS A 124 -3.47 -2.89 -4.71
N GLN A 125 -4.49 -3.09 -5.56
CA GLN A 125 -5.39 -2.01 -6.01
C GLN A 125 -6.04 -1.29 -4.82
N ALA A 126 -6.65 -2.05 -3.92
CA ALA A 126 -7.30 -1.48 -2.74
C ALA A 126 -6.31 -0.75 -1.83
N THR A 127 -5.07 -1.23 -1.70
CA THR A 127 -4.01 -0.56 -0.93
C THR A 127 -3.64 0.80 -1.55
N ALA A 128 -3.50 0.88 -2.87
CA ALA A 128 -3.26 2.13 -3.58
C ALA A 128 -4.45 3.11 -3.43
N LEU A 129 -5.68 2.61 -3.54
CA LEU A 129 -6.90 3.40 -3.32
C LEU A 129 -6.97 4.00 -1.90
N ILE A 130 -6.60 3.24 -0.86
CA ILE A 130 -6.52 3.75 0.53
C ILE A 130 -5.50 4.89 0.61
N ALA A 131 -4.31 4.72 0.02
CA ALA A 131 -3.28 5.74 0.01
C ALA A 131 -3.73 7.02 -0.72
N LEU A 132 -4.56 6.89 -1.75
CA LEU A 132 -5.20 7.99 -2.49
C LEU A 132 -6.46 8.54 -1.79
N LYS A 133 -6.81 8.05 -0.59
CA LYS A 133 -8.03 8.41 0.16
C LYS A 133 -9.35 8.07 -0.56
N GLN A 134 -9.31 7.18 -1.55
CA GLN A 134 -10.49 6.65 -2.24
C GLN A 134 -11.06 5.46 -1.45
N ASN A 135 -11.39 5.72 -0.18
CA ASN A 135 -11.67 4.69 0.82
C ASN A 135 -12.94 3.87 0.51
N GLN A 136 -13.97 4.49 -0.08
CA GLN A 136 -15.21 3.80 -0.45
C GLN A 136 -14.96 2.71 -1.53
N GLN A 137 -14.19 3.03 -2.57
CA GLN A 137 -13.85 2.04 -3.60
C GLN A 137 -12.97 0.92 -3.03
N ALA A 138 -12.03 1.28 -2.15
CA ALA A 138 -11.19 0.31 -1.47
C ALA A 138 -12.00 -0.63 -0.58
N SER A 139 -12.93 -0.12 0.24
CA SER A 139 -13.76 -0.92 1.14
C SER A 139 -14.67 -1.88 0.38
N GLN A 140 -15.25 -1.47 -0.74
CA GLN A 140 -16.05 -2.33 -1.61
C GLN A 140 -15.22 -3.49 -2.18
N THR A 141 -14.05 -3.19 -2.76
CA THR A 141 -13.13 -4.21 -3.31
C THR A 141 -12.69 -5.21 -2.22
N LEU A 142 -12.34 -4.71 -1.04
CA LEU A 142 -11.85 -5.53 0.07
C LEU A 142 -12.96 -6.36 0.71
N ALA A 143 -14.20 -5.86 0.76
CA ALA A 143 -15.35 -6.64 1.24
C ALA A 143 -15.64 -7.85 0.34
N GLU A 144 -15.51 -7.71 -0.99
CA GLU A 144 -15.61 -8.82 -1.91
C GLU A 144 -14.47 -9.83 -1.72
N LEU A 145 -13.24 -9.36 -1.52
CA LEU A 145 -12.10 -10.22 -1.25
C LEU A 145 -12.26 -10.96 0.09
N GLU A 146 -12.75 -10.29 1.13
CA GLU A 146 -12.96 -10.93 2.43
C GLU A 146 -13.98 -12.06 2.36
N LYS A 147 -15.08 -11.92 1.58
CA LYS A 147 -16.05 -13.00 1.37
C LYS A 147 -15.39 -14.26 0.79
N LYS A 148 -14.43 -14.10 -0.11
CA LYS A 148 -13.70 -15.22 -0.74
C LYS A 148 -12.56 -15.76 0.11
N TYR A 149 -11.91 -14.88 0.88
CA TYR A 149 -10.70 -15.18 1.67
C TYR A 149 -10.88 -14.74 3.13
N PRO A 150 -11.87 -15.28 3.89
CA PRO A 150 -12.26 -14.75 5.21
C PRO A 150 -11.20 -14.93 6.31
N ARG A 151 -10.17 -15.74 6.06
CA ARG A 151 -9.04 -15.97 6.99
C ARG A 151 -7.78 -15.20 6.62
N ASN A 152 -7.79 -14.42 5.53
CA ASN A 152 -6.64 -13.64 5.13
C ASN A 152 -6.53 -12.38 6.00
N ALA A 153 -5.52 -12.35 6.88
CA ALA A 153 -5.31 -11.25 7.82
C ALA A 153 -5.03 -9.93 7.12
N GLU A 154 -4.29 -9.94 6.00
CA GLU A 154 -3.96 -8.72 5.26
C GLU A 154 -5.21 -8.09 4.65
N ILE A 155 -6.07 -8.87 4.01
CA ILE A 155 -7.35 -8.39 3.47
C ILE A 155 -8.20 -7.77 4.60
N GLN A 156 -8.27 -8.43 5.77
CA GLN A 156 -9.04 -7.90 6.90
C GLN A 156 -8.45 -6.60 7.44
N MET A 157 -7.13 -6.49 7.54
CA MET A 157 -6.43 -5.28 7.98
C MET A 157 -6.67 -4.12 7.02
N GLN A 158 -6.51 -4.34 5.71
CA GLN A 158 -6.75 -3.31 4.70
C GLN A 158 -8.22 -2.88 4.68
N LEU A 159 -9.17 -3.81 4.82
CA LEU A 159 -10.60 -3.47 4.93
C LEU A 159 -10.87 -2.58 6.15
N ALA A 160 -10.27 -2.89 7.29
CA ALA A 160 -10.44 -2.06 8.48
C ALA A 160 -9.84 -0.66 8.30
N ARG A 161 -8.70 -0.54 7.59
CA ARG A 161 -8.10 0.76 7.24
C ARG A 161 -9.01 1.56 6.30
N ALA A 162 -9.55 0.93 5.25
CA ALA A 162 -10.49 1.56 4.33
C ALA A 162 -11.76 2.05 5.04
N LEU A 163 -12.39 1.18 5.86
CA LEU A 163 -13.56 1.56 6.66
C LEU A 163 -13.25 2.70 7.63
N THR A 164 -12.05 2.74 8.19
CA THR A 164 -11.62 3.85 9.06
C THR A 164 -11.58 5.15 8.27
N GLY A 165 -10.96 5.15 7.09
CA GLY A 165 -10.91 6.35 6.24
C GLY A 165 -12.27 6.80 5.70
N GLU A 166 -13.22 5.87 5.57
CA GLU A 166 -14.57 6.15 5.07
C GLU A 166 -15.52 6.63 6.18
N PHE A 167 -15.49 6.02 7.35
CA PHE A 167 -16.52 6.17 8.38
C PHE A 167 -16.03 6.74 9.71
N GLU A 168 -14.75 7.04 9.88
CA GLU A 168 -14.21 7.48 11.18
C GLU A 168 -14.91 8.73 11.73
N GLU A 169 -15.29 9.66 10.87
CA GLU A 169 -15.92 10.93 11.27
C GLU A 169 -17.45 10.82 11.36
N SER A 170 -18.08 9.95 10.57
CA SER A 170 -19.54 9.85 10.48
C SER A 170 -20.14 8.73 11.32
N SER A 171 -19.48 7.58 11.39
CA SER A 171 -19.97 6.35 12.02
C SER A 171 -18.81 5.51 12.57
N PRO A 172 -18.07 6.02 13.58
CA PRO A 172 -16.82 5.39 14.07
C PRO A 172 -17.04 3.96 14.64
N GLU A 173 -18.27 3.59 14.97
CA GLU A 173 -18.63 2.24 15.43
C GLU A 173 -18.40 1.17 14.36
N ILE A 174 -18.51 1.51 13.05
CA ILE A 174 -18.31 0.57 11.94
C ILE A 174 -16.85 0.09 11.91
N PRO A 175 -15.83 0.96 11.75
CA PRO A 175 -14.44 0.54 11.81
C PRO A 175 -14.05 0.01 13.19
N LEU A 176 -14.60 0.55 14.29
CA LEU A 176 -14.32 0.05 15.64
C LEU A 176 -14.70 -1.42 15.80
N LYS A 177 -15.89 -1.83 15.33
CA LYS A 177 -16.32 -3.23 15.33
C LYS A 177 -15.34 -4.10 14.55
N LYS A 178 -14.92 -3.65 13.37
CA LYS A 178 -13.99 -4.39 12.52
C LYS A 178 -12.63 -4.56 13.18
N TRP A 179 -12.03 -3.49 13.71
CA TRP A 179 -10.76 -3.54 14.41
C TRP A 179 -10.80 -4.42 15.67
N ARG A 180 -11.89 -4.42 16.43
CA ARG A 180 -12.09 -5.34 17.58
C ARG A 180 -12.05 -6.79 17.14
N GLN A 181 -12.75 -7.16 16.07
CA GLN A 181 -12.73 -8.52 15.51
C GLN A 181 -11.33 -8.97 15.10
N ILE A 182 -10.58 -8.09 14.42
CA ILE A 182 -9.20 -8.37 13.99
C ILE A 182 -8.30 -8.55 15.21
N ALA A 183 -8.36 -7.64 16.17
CA ALA A 183 -7.51 -7.66 17.37
C ALA A 183 -7.65 -8.93 18.21
N THR A 184 -8.79 -9.63 18.14
CA THR A 184 -8.97 -10.91 18.83
C THR A 184 -8.35 -12.10 18.12
N ARG A 185 -8.11 -12.00 16.82
CA ARG A 185 -7.61 -13.10 15.96
C ARG A 185 -6.10 -13.02 15.74
N LEU A 186 -5.52 -11.84 15.86
CA LEU A 186 -4.10 -11.63 15.65
C LEU A 186 -3.27 -12.18 16.80
N LYS A 187 -2.09 -12.72 16.47
CA LYS A 187 -1.11 -13.14 17.46
C LYS A 187 -0.68 -11.92 18.28
N LYS A 188 -0.76 -12.04 19.61
CA LYS A 188 -0.33 -10.98 20.54
C LYS A 188 1.14 -10.60 20.30
N ASN A 189 1.45 -9.36 20.57
CA ASN A 189 2.80 -8.78 20.46
C ASN A 189 3.40 -8.78 19.04
N THR A 190 2.54 -8.86 18.01
CA THR A 190 2.95 -8.63 16.63
C THR A 190 2.66 -7.19 16.21
N PRO A 191 3.37 -6.64 15.20
CA PRO A 191 3.11 -5.29 14.70
C PRO A 191 1.64 -5.04 14.34
N ASN A 192 1.01 -6.01 13.65
CA ASN A 192 -0.40 -5.93 13.26
C ASN A 192 -1.35 -5.94 14.47
N TRP A 193 -1.01 -6.68 15.54
CA TRP A 193 -1.80 -6.68 16.75
C TRP A 193 -1.71 -5.33 17.48
N TYR A 194 -0.52 -4.73 17.55
CA TYR A 194 -0.36 -3.39 18.12
C TYR A 194 -1.14 -2.35 17.30
N GLU A 195 -1.06 -2.41 15.98
CA GLU A 195 -1.84 -1.53 15.12
C GLU A 195 -3.35 -1.68 15.40
N ALA A 196 -3.86 -2.91 15.40
CA ALA A 196 -5.28 -3.14 15.64
C ALA A 196 -5.73 -2.62 17.01
N LYS A 197 -4.93 -2.82 18.07
CA LYS A 197 -5.21 -2.29 19.42
C LYS A 197 -5.15 -0.77 19.47
N TYR A 198 -4.18 -0.17 18.79
CA TYR A 198 -4.09 1.29 18.66
C TYR A 198 -5.34 1.87 17.99
N GLN A 199 -5.76 1.30 16.87
CA GLN A 199 -6.94 1.77 16.15
C GLN A 199 -8.21 1.62 16.99
N VAL A 200 -8.36 0.54 17.75
CA VAL A 200 -9.47 0.38 18.71
C VAL A 200 -9.46 1.51 19.75
N ALA A 201 -8.31 1.78 20.39
CA ALA A 201 -8.20 2.84 21.39
C ALA A 201 -8.48 4.23 20.79
N ARG A 202 -7.96 4.49 19.58
CA ARG A 202 -8.13 5.76 18.87
C ARG A 202 -9.60 6.01 18.51
N LEU A 203 -10.28 5.00 18.00
CA LEU A 203 -11.71 5.11 17.63
C LEU A 203 -12.60 5.25 18.87
N LEU A 204 -12.31 4.56 19.99
CA LEU A 204 -12.98 4.77 21.27
C LEU A 204 -12.82 6.21 21.76
N PHE A 205 -11.61 6.75 21.68
CA PHE A 205 -11.35 8.15 22.05
C PHE A 205 -12.15 9.12 21.17
N LYS A 206 -12.16 8.90 19.85
CA LYS A 206 -12.93 9.74 18.90
C LYS A 206 -14.44 9.64 19.10
N SER A 207 -14.97 8.47 19.44
CA SER A 207 -16.40 8.30 19.77
C SER A 207 -16.81 8.87 21.13
N GLY A 208 -15.88 9.49 21.86
CA GLY A 208 -16.14 10.07 23.19
C GLY A 208 -15.94 9.11 24.36
N ASP A 209 -15.73 7.83 24.12
CA ASP A 209 -15.47 6.82 25.18
C ASP A 209 -14.00 6.86 25.62
N ARG A 210 -13.62 8.00 26.19
CA ARG A 210 -12.25 8.24 26.69
C ARG A 210 -11.85 7.26 27.79
N ALA A 211 -12.80 6.87 28.64
CA ALA A 211 -12.56 5.96 29.76
C ALA A 211 -12.14 4.56 29.27
N SER A 212 -12.85 4.00 28.30
CA SER A 212 -12.50 2.72 27.68
C SER A 212 -11.20 2.80 26.90
N ALA A 213 -10.94 3.91 26.18
CA ALA A 213 -9.67 4.13 25.50
C ALA A 213 -8.50 4.13 26.49
N ALA A 214 -8.58 4.92 27.58
CA ALA A 214 -7.55 4.99 28.63
C ALA A 214 -7.33 3.62 29.32
N LYS A 215 -8.42 2.89 29.62
CA LYS A 215 -8.33 1.54 30.20
C LYS A 215 -7.58 0.58 29.29
N LEU A 216 -7.92 0.56 27.98
CA LEU A 216 -7.22 -0.28 27.01
C LEU A 216 -5.76 0.08 26.89
N LEU A 217 -5.42 1.37 26.82
CA LEU A 217 -4.04 1.84 26.72
C LEU A 217 -3.22 1.49 27.97
N LYS A 218 -3.76 1.71 29.19
CA LYS A 218 -3.10 1.30 30.44
C LYS A 218 -2.84 -0.21 30.47
N TYR A 219 -3.83 -1.01 30.05
CA TYR A 219 -3.68 -2.47 29.93
C TYR A 219 -2.55 -2.84 28.96
N MET A 220 -2.51 -2.23 27.78
CA MET A 220 -1.47 -2.48 26.78
C MET A 220 -0.07 -2.12 27.28
N LYS A 221 0.05 -1.05 28.08
CA LYS A 221 1.33 -0.64 28.67
C LYS A 221 1.79 -1.62 29.75
N ALA A 222 0.87 -2.20 30.51
CA ALA A 222 1.15 -3.11 31.62
C ALA A 222 1.56 -4.53 31.19
N ILE A 223 1.16 -4.98 29.98
CA ILE A 223 1.49 -6.33 29.51
C ILE A 223 2.90 -6.34 28.91
N PRO A 224 3.84 -7.14 29.43
CA PRO A 224 5.15 -7.27 28.81
C PRO A 224 5.07 -7.82 27.36
N PRO A 225 5.89 -7.30 26.45
CA PRO A 225 6.88 -6.23 26.59
C PRO A 225 6.28 -4.80 26.54
N GLY A 226 4.95 -4.63 26.65
CA GLY A 226 4.29 -3.36 26.42
C GLY A 226 4.36 -2.93 24.95
N TRP A 227 4.12 -1.65 24.69
CA TRP A 227 4.26 -1.09 23.34
C TRP A 227 5.64 -0.47 23.04
N ASP A 228 6.60 -0.58 23.98
CA ASP A 228 7.91 0.09 23.85
C ASP A 228 8.70 -0.38 22.63
N GLN A 229 8.49 -1.62 22.19
CA GLN A 229 9.09 -2.18 20.99
C GLN A 229 8.24 -1.93 19.71
N SER A 230 7.08 -1.29 19.85
CA SER A 230 6.21 -0.99 18.72
C SER A 230 6.67 0.27 17.99
N LYS A 231 6.58 0.27 16.65
CA LYS A 231 6.73 1.49 15.84
C LYS A 231 5.68 2.57 16.18
N LEU A 232 4.61 2.20 16.90
CA LEU A 232 3.52 3.09 17.31
C LEU A 232 3.69 3.63 18.75
N LYS A 233 4.87 3.47 19.39
CA LYS A 233 5.11 3.90 20.79
C LYS A 233 4.64 5.33 21.04
N LEU A 234 5.12 6.27 20.25
CA LEU A 234 4.79 7.70 20.42
C LEU A 234 3.30 7.98 20.28
N GLN A 235 2.64 7.29 19.34
CA GLN A 235 1.20 7.42 19.14
C GLN A 235 0.41 6.87 20.35
N PHE A 236 0.82 5.73 20.90
CA PHE A 236 0.23 5.16 22.11
C PHE A 236 0.38 6.11 23.30
N GLU A 237 1.57 6.65 23.53
CA GLU A 237 1.85 7.59 24.64
C GLU A 237 1.02 8.87 24.52
N SER A 238 1.00 9.49 23.33
CA SER A 238 0.20 10.67 23.06
C SER A 238 -1.30 10.42 23.28
N LEU A 239 -1.81 9.29 22.79
CA LEU A 239 -3.22 8.96 22.95
C LEU A 239 -3.58 8.68 24.42
N LEU A 240 -2.71 8.00 25.18
CA LEU A 240 -2.91 7.76 26.60
C LEU A 240 -2.97 9.07 27.38
N GLN A 241 -2.04 9.99 27.13
CA GLN A 241 -2.03 11.32 27.75
C GLN A 241 -3.34 12.06 27.49
N LYS A 242 -3.78 12.14 26.21
CA LYS A 242 -5.05 12.79 25.84
C LYS A 242 -6.26 12.12 26.46
N SER A 243 -6.26 10.80 26.60
CA SER A 243 -7.38 10.05 27.19
C SER A 243 -7.50 10.19 28.69
N THR A 244 -6.42 10.64 29.37
CA THR A 244 -6.38 10.82 30.85
C THR A 244 -6.50 12.28 31.28
N GLN A 245 -6.36 13.23 30.36
CA GLN A 245 -6.62 14.65 30.63
C GLN A 245 -8.15 14.88 30.60
N GLN A 246 -8.68 15.34 31.72
CA GLN A 246 -10.09 15.79 31.85
C GLN A 246 -10.30 17.13 31.18
#